data_b6598110652112645ded6710546bb1bb
#
_entry.id   b6598110652112645ded6710546bb1bb
#
_cell.length_a   1.000
_cell.length_b   1.000
_cell.length_c   1.000
_cell.angle_alpha   90.00
_cell.angle_beta   90.00
_cell.angle_gamma   90.00
#
_symmetry.space_group_name_H-M   'P 1'
#
loop_
_entity.id
_entity.type
_entity.pdbx_description
1 polymer ?
#
loop_
_entity_poly.entity_id
_entity_poly.type
_entity_poly.pdbx_seq_one_letter_code
_entity_poly.pdbx_strand_id
1 'polypeptide(L)'
;VKTFVDFSPRTAKFVPADLLQSILGENSMAWKWPGTSKNGVSEEWTGFIDQGVLLEGTLTVSGTFRIDGHIKGNIISEQTVILGENAKVEGQIEGNRVVIAGRFDGVIFAKGRVEIEPKGVVTGEVHAPCMVIDPGGIFDGRCHMLASSEAAAGVTIPIRAMGSA
;
A
#
# COMPACT_ATOMS: atom_id res chain seq x y z
N VAL A 1 0.69 28.43 -25.18
CA VAL A 1 1.04 28.73 -23.80
C VAL A 1 0.63 30.14 -23.45
N LYS A 2 0.98 31.03 -24.28
CA LYS A 2 0.57 32.42 -24.09
C LYS A 2 -0.88 32.64 -24.32
N THR A 3 -1.55 31.77 -25.01
CA THR A 3 -3.00 31.82 -25.19
C THR A 3 -3.74 31.80 -23.88
N PHE A 4 -3.25 31.08 -22.93
CA PHE A 4 -3.85 31.09 -21.60
C PHE A 4 -3.46 32.36 -20.81
N VAL A 5 -2.27 32.85 -21.02
CA VAL A 5 -1.77 34.09 -20.40
C VAL A 5 -2.33 35.31 -21.12
N ASP A 6 -2.59 35.22 -22.42
CA ASP A 6 -3.32 36.20 -23.20
C ASP A 6 -4.79 36.26 -22.81
N PHE A 7 -5.16 35.48 -21.92
CA PHE A 7 -6.26 35.80 -21.08
C PHE A 7 -6.06 37.25 -20.68
N SER A 8 -6.58 38.07 -21.51
CA SER A 8 -6.33 39.49 -21.50
C SER A 8 -6.41 40.03 -20.09
N PRO A 9 -5.43 40.71 -19.59
CA PRO A 9 -5.49 41.30 -18.27
C PRO A 9 -6.66 42.32 -18.15
N ARG A 10 -7.27 42.65 -19.25
CA ARG A 10 -8.46 43.48 -19.27
C ARG A 10 -9.73 42.71 -18.95
N THR A 11 -9.75 41.42 -19.27
CA THR A 11 -10.90 40.56 -18.98
C THR A 11 -10.64 39.73 -17.73
N ALA A 12 -9.42 39.50 -17.39
CA ALA A 12 -9.04 38.96 -16.09
C ALA A 12 -9.16 40.06 -15.05
N LYS A 13 -10.34 40.55 -14.84
CA LYS A 13 -10.56 41.27 -13.60
C LYS A 13 -10.26 40.35 -12.45
N PHE A 14 -9.30 40.74 -11.67
CA PHE A 14 -9.04 40.06 -10.41
C PHE A 14 -10.37 40.04 -9.63
N VAL A 15 -10.93 38.86 -9.52
CA VAL A 15 -12.12 38.64 -8.69
C VAL A 15 -11.58 38.38 -7.29
N PRO A 16 -11.86 39.24 -6.31
CA PRO A 16 -11.47 38.99 -4.95
C PRO A 16 -12.13 37.71 -4.46
N ALA A 17 -11.47 37.00 -3.60
CA ALA A 17 -11.95 35.72 -3.06
C ALA A 17 -13.35 35.84 -2.44
N ASP A 18 -13.69 36.97 -1.89
CA ASP A 18 -15.01 37.27 -1.34
C ASP A 18 -16.12 37.25 -2.38
N LEU A 19 -15.84 37.76 -3.58
CA LEU A 19 -16.78 37.70 -4.70
C LEU A 19 -16.91 36.27 -5.27
N LEU A 20 -15.83 35.53 -5.29
CA LEU A 20 -15.86 34.11 -5.66
C LEU A 20 -16.72 33.31 -4.71
N GLN A 21 -16.65 33.60 -3.42
CA GLN A 21 -17.50 32.96 -2.42
C GLN A 21 -18.97 33.35 -2.60
N SER A 22 -19.26 34.58 -2.94
CA SER A 22 -20.63 35.03 -3.16
C SER A 22 -21.23 34.48 -4.47
N ILE A 23 -20.41 34.28 -5.48
CA ILE A 23 -20.86 33.70 -6.78
C ILE A 23 -21.01 32.18 -6.66
N LEU A 24 -20.10 31.53 -5.98
CA LEU A 24 -20.17 30.10 -5.75
C LEU A 24 -21.18 29.74 -4.68
N GLY A 25 -21.52 30.66 -3.81
CA GLY A 25 -22.58 30.57 -2.84
C GLY A 25 -22.69 29.18 -2.19
N GLU A 26 -23.86 28.84 -1.83
CA GLU A 26 -24.19 27.55 -1.24
C GLU A 26 -24.08 26.37 -2.23
N ASN A 27 -24.00 26.65 -3.49
CA ASN A 27 -23.85 25.62 -4.53
C ASN A 27 -22.49 24.95 -4.52
N SER A 28 -21.52 25.49 -3.83
CA SER A 28 -20.25 24.79 -3.63
C SER A 28 -20.40 23.49 -2.83
N MET A 29 -21.50 23.31 -2.15
CA MET A 29 -21.82 22.06 -1.47
C MET A 29 -22.24 20.95 -2.44
N ALA A 30 -22.71 21.28 -3.65
CA ALA A 30 -23.11 20.30 -4.65
C ALA A 30 -21.91 19.55 -5.25
N TRP A 31 -20.72 20.07 -5.07
CA TRP A 31 -19.47 19.46 -5.55
C TRP A 31 -18.78 18.58 -4.50
N LYS A 32 -19.39 18.38 -3.36
CA LYS A 32 -18.92 17.33 -2.45
C LYS A 32 -19.19 16.00 -3.11
N TRP A 33 -18.14 15.41 -3.63
CA TRP A 33 -18.17 14.03 -4.06
C TRP A 33 -18.71 13.18 -2.91
N PRO A 34 -19.80 12.44 -3.15
CA PRO A 34 -20.24 11.48 -2.14
C PRO A 34 -19.15 10.41 -2.05
N GLY A 35 -18.40 10.42 -0.99
CA GLY A 35 -17.33 9.45 -0.81
C GLY A 35 -16.12 9.92 -0.03
N THR A 36 -16.02 11.18 0.32
CA THR A 36 -15.04 11.60 1.32
C THR A 36 -15.53 11.21 2.70
N SER A 37 -15.48 9.94 2.98
CA SER A 37 -15.54 9.43 4.34
C SER A 37 -14.37 10.03 5.11
N LYS A 38 -14.65 10.95 6.02
CA LYS A 38 -13.66 11.61 6.87
C LYS A 38 -13.01 10.70 7.91
N ASN A 39 -13.24 9.42 7.83
CA ASN A 39 -12.65 8.41 8.72
C ASN A 39 -11.68 7.49 7.99
N GLY A 40 -11.25 7.85 6.81
CA GLY A 40 -10.16 7.17 6.13
C GLY A 40 -8.85 7.77 6.58
N VAL A 41 -8.00 7.01 7.21
CA VAL A 41 -6.57 7.15 7.01
C VAL A 41 -6.43 7.31 5.50
N SER A 42 -6.07 8.49 5.04
CA SER A 42 -5.72 8.68 3.64
C SER A 42 -4.49 7.82 3.40
N GLU A 43 -4.70 6.60 2.96
CA GLU A 43 -3.63 5.83 2.37
C GLU A 43 -3.26 6.62 1.13
N GLU A 44 -2.26 7.47 1.28
CA GLU A 44 -1.69 8.20 0.15
C GLU A 44 -1.04 7.16 -0.76
N TRP A 45 -1.78 6.78 -1.76
CA TRP A 45 -1.32 5.87 -2.79
C TRP A 45 -0.26 6.59 -3.61
N THR A 46 0.94 6.11 -3.55
CA THR A 46 2.04 6.68 -4.34
C THR A 46 1.96 6.23 -5.79
N GLY A 47 1.33 5.08 -6.03
CA GLY A 47 1.16 4.57 -7.38
C GLY A 47 0.19 3.40 -7.47
N PHE A 48 -0.30 3.18 -8.68
CA PHE A 48 -1.26 2.15 -9.01
C PHE A 48 -0.92 1.51 -10.35
N ILE A 49 -0.93 0.19 -10.42
CA ILE A 49 -0.84 -0.58 -11.66
C ILE A 49 -2.17 -1.30 -11.86
N ASP A 50 -2.87 -0.91 -12.91
CA ASP A 50 -4.16 -1.48 -13.27
C ASP A 50 -4.02 -2.85 -13.96
N GLN A 51 -5.12 -3.57 -13.96
CA GLN A 51 -5.21 -4.85 -14.68
C GLN A 51 -4.93 -4.66 -16.18
N GLY A 52 -4.22 -5.60 -16.76
CA GLY A 52 -3.82 -5.52 -18.16
C GLY A 52 -2.43 -4.91 -18.39
N VAL A 53 -1.81 -4.35 -17.35
CA VAL A 53 -0.42 -3.92 -17.42
C VAL A 53 0.50 -5.10 -17.15
N LEU A 54 1.42 -5.33 -18.06
CA LEU A 54 2.52 -6.28 -17.87
C LEU A 54 3.80 -5.49 -17.62
N LEU A 55 4.39 -5.70 -16.47
CA LEU A 55 5.67 -5.11 -16.10
C LEU A 55 6.72 -6.20 -15.94
N GLU A 56 7.84 -6.05 -16.60
CA GLU A 56 8.98 -6.95 -16.46
C GLU A 56 10.22 -6.15 -16.03
N GLY A 57 10.88 -6.60 -14.98
CA GLY A 57 12.10 -5.96 -14.49
C GLY A 57 12.07 -5.63 -13.00
N THR A 58 12.75 -4.56 -12.62
CA THR A 58 12.81 -4.12 -11.21
C THR A 58 11.99 -2.85 -11.01
N LEU A 59 11.06 -2.91 -10.10
CA LEU A 59 10.23 -1.80 -9.68
C LEU A 59 10.63 -1.34 -8.29
N THR A 60 11.07 -0.10 -8.17
CA THR A 60 11.38 0.52 -6.87
C THR A 60 10.35 1.59 -6.56
N VAL A 61 9.73 1.49 -5.39
CA VAL A 61 8.67 2.38 -4.94
C VAL A 61 8.95 2.86 -3.52
N SER A 62 8.82 4.14 -3.29
CA SER A 62 9.08 4.73 -1.96
C SER A 62 7.83 4.97 -1.11
N GLY A 63 6.67 4.44 -1.49
CA GLY A 63 5.41 4.68 -0.79
C GLY A 63 4.46 3.51 -0.83
N THR A 64 3.19 3.79 -0.59
CA THR A 64 2.13 2.79 -0.72
C THR A 64 1.79 2.57 -2.18
N PHE A 65 1.91 1.35 -2.62
CA PHE A 65 1.72 0.99 -4.01
C PHE A 65 0.73 -0.16 -4.17
N ARG A 66 -0.25 0.03 -5.04
CA ARG A 66 -1.24 -1.01 -5.37
C ARG A 66 -1.00 -1.59 -6.76
N ILE A 67 -1.08 -2.89 -6.85
CA ILE A 67 -0.84 -3.66 -8.06
C ILE A 67 -2.05 -4.54 -8.33
N ASP A 68 -2.73 -4.29 -9.43
CA ASP A 68 -3.79 -5.16 -9.94
C ASP A 68 -3.38 -5.84 -11.28
N GLY A 69 -2.19 -5.56 -11.76
CA GLY A 69 -1.64 -6.07 -13.03
C GLY A 69 -0.76 -7.30 -12.89
N HIS A 70 -0.04 -7.60 -13.97
CA HIS A 70 0.90 -8.71 -14.01
C HIS A 70 2.34 -8.18 -13.91
N ILE A 71 3.08 -8.64 -12.93
CA ILE A 71 4.47 -8.24 -12.72
C ILE A 71 5.37 -9.47 -12.70
N LYS A 72 6.45 -9.38 -13.47
CA LYS A 72 7.55 -10.37 -13.47
C LYS A 72 8.85 -9.68 -13.12
N GLY A 73 9.43 -10.06 -11.99
CA GLY A 73 10.71 -9.53 -11.59
C GLY A 73 10.79 -9.15 -10.12
N ASN A 74 11.49 -8.06 -9.84
CA ASN A 74 11.79 -7.66 -8.47
C ASN A 74 11.04 -6.39 -8.09
N ILE A 75 10.34 -6.42 -6.96
CA ILE A 75 9.62 -5.26 -6.42
C ILE A 75 10.27 -4.88 -5.10
N ILE A 76 10.72 -3.65 -5.02
CA ILE A 76 11.33 -3.09 -3.81
C ILE A 76 10.47 -1.92 -3.33
N SER A 77 9.95 -2.03 -2.12
CA SER A 77 9.17 -0.96 -1.51
C SER A 77 9.63 -0.70 -0.09
N GLU A 78 9.70 0.56 0.28
CA GLU A 78 10.04 0.93 1.66
C GLU A 78 8.83 0.93 2.60
N GLN A 79 7.62 0.95 2.05
CA GLN A 79 6.40 1.04 2.83
C GLN A 79 5.46 -0.14 2.56
N THR A 80 4.28 0.12 2.01
CA THR A 80 3.24 -0.89 1.85
C THR A 80 3.08 -1.28 0.39
N VAL A 81 3.09 -2.56 0.11
CA VAL A 81 2.72 -3.13 -1.20
C VAL A 81 1.40 -3.86 -1.05
N ILE A 82 0.44 -3.53 -1.88
CA ILE A 82 -0.88 -4.15 -1.91
C ILE A 82 -1.05 -4.84 -3.27
N LEU A 83 -1.20 -6.15 -3.24
CA LEU A 83 -1.55 -6.95 -4.42
C LEU A 83 -3.06 -7.13 -4.45
N GLY A 84 -3.71 -6.55 -5.44
CA GLY A 84 -5.15 -6.69 -5.62
C GLY A 84 -5.56 -8.08 -6.11
N GLU A 85 -6.85 -8.37 -6.12
CA GLU A 85 -7.41 -9.69 -6.45
C GLU A 85 -7.02 -10.21 -7.85
N ASN A 86 -6.80 -9.30 -8.80
CA ASN A 86 -6.41 -9.64 -10.16
C ASN A 86 -4.90 -9.65 -10.38
N ALA A 87 -4.14 -9.28 -9.36
CA ALA A 87 -2.70 -9.23 -9.44
C ALA A 87 -2.10 -10.63 -9.62
N LYS A 88 -1.15 -10.70 -10.53
CA LYS A 88 -0.25 -11.85 -10.66
C LYS A 88 1.17 -11.33 -10.56
N VAL A 89 1.87 -11.77 -9.57
CA VAL A 89 3.26 -11.37 -9.38
C VAL A 89 4.13 -12.61 -9.33
N GLU A 90 5.12 -12.64 -10.20
CA GLU A 90 6.13 -13.68 -10.25
C GLU A 90 7.50 -13.08 -9.99
N GLY A 91 8.18 -13.54 -8.94
CA GLY A 91 9.53 -13.10 -8.63
C GLY A 91 9.74 -12.77 -7.15
N GLN A 92 10.37 -11.64 -6.86
CA GLN A 92 10.74 -11.26 -5.50
C GLN A 92 10.07 -9.95 -5.08
N ILE A 93 9.55 -9.93 -3.86
CA ILE A 93 9.02 -8.70 -3.24
C ILE A 93 9.80 -8.40 -1.99
N GLU A 94 10.33 -7.20 -1.89
CA GLU A 94 10.89 -6.64 -0.67
C GLU A 94 10.06 -5.44 -0.23
N GLY A 95 9.57 -5.47 1.01
CA GLY A 95 8.75 -4.39 1.54
C GLY A 95 8.67 -4.39 3.05
N ASN A 96 8.10 -3.34 3.60
CA ASN A 96 7.83 -3.31 5.04
C ASN A 96 6.52 -4.07 5.34
N ARG A 97 5.45 -3.70 4.67
CA ARG A 97 4.16 -4.38 4.79
C ARG A 97 3.70 -4.87 3.41
N VAL A 98 3.33 -6.13 3.31
CA VAL A 98 2.84 -6.74 2.07
C VAL A 98 1.43 -7.28 2.31
N VAL A 99 0.46 -6.81 1.55
CA VAL A 99 -0.92 -7.30 1.57
C VAL A 99 -1.21 -8.01 0.26
N ILE A 100 -1.71 -9.22 0.31
CA ILE A 100 -1.89 -10.08 -0.87
C ILE A 100 -3.32 -10.55 -0.97
N ALA A 101 -4.05 -10.00 -1.93
CA ALA A 101 -5.40 -10.45 -2.30
C ALA A 101 -5.41 -11.29 -3.57
N GLY A 102 -4.34 -11.24 -4.37
CA GLY A 102 -4.18 -11.95 -5.64
C GLY A 102 -3.25 -13.15 -5.57
N ARG A 103 -2.64 -13.47 -6.70
CA ARG A 103 -1.69 -14.58 -6.82
C ARG A 103 -0.26 -14.07 -6.78
N PHE A 104 0.52 -14.66 -5.92
CA PHE A 104 1.96 -14.43 -5.82
C PHE A 104 2.73 -15.74 -5.94
N ASP A 105 3.78 -15.73 -6.74
CA ASP A 105 4.70 -16.85 -6.89
C ASP A 105 6.15 -16.39 -6.79
N GLY A 106 6.87 -16.84 -5.77
CA GLY A 106 8.28 -16.49 -5.58
C GLY A 106 8.68 -16.28 -4.13
N VAL A 107 9.47 -15.22 -3.88
CA VAL A 107 10.05 -14.96 -2.56
C VAL A 107 9.61 -13.59 -2.03
N ILE A 108 9.15 -13.55 -0.80
CA ILE A 108 8.73 -12.33 -0.12
C ILE A 108 9.67 -12.04 1.05
N PHE A 109 10.22 -10.83 1.07
CA PHE A 109 10.98 -10.30 2.18
C PHE A 109 10.23 -9.13 2.80
N ALA A 110 9.52 -9.38 3.89
CA ALA A 110 8.84 -8.34 4.63
C ALA A 110 9.59 -8.00 5.91
N LYS A 111 9.85 -6.72 6.14
CA LYS A 111 10.51 -6.25 7.36
C LYS A 111 9.54 -6.12 8.54
N GLY A 112 8.25 -5.96 8.26
CA GLY A 112 7.22 -5.79 9.26
C GLY A 112 6.17 -6.91 9.24
N ARG A 113 5.27 -6.91 8.25
CA ARG A 113 4.12 -7.81 8.25
C ARG A 113 3.75 -8.26 6.84
N VAL A 114 3.34 -9.52 6.73
CA VAL A 114 2.63 -10.05 5.54
C VAL A 114 1.19 -10.39 5.93
N GLU A 115 0.26 -9.89 5.16
CA GLU A 115 -1.17 -10.18 5.31
C GLU A 115 -1.67 -10.85 4.03
N ILE A 116 -2.30 -12.01 4.15
CA ILE A 116 -2.90 -12.73 3.03
C ILE A 116 -4.41 -12.62 3.19
N GLU A 117 -5.05 -11.92 2.25
CA GLU A 117 -6.50 -11.76 2.22
C GLU A 117 -7.22 -13.04 1.76
N PRO A 118 -8.55 -13.13 1.93
CA PRO A 118 -9.31 -14.37 1.69
C PRO A 118 -9.20 -14.97 0.30
N LYS A 119 -8.83 -14.19 -0.71
CA LYS A 119 -8.63 -14.66 -2.07
C LYS A 119 -7.16 -14.78 -2.47
N GLY A 120 -6.27 -14.39 -1.56
CA GLY A 120 -4.85 -14.43 -1.80
C GLY A 120 -4.31 -15.85 -1.90
N VAL A 121 -3.50 -16.08 -2.91
CA VAL A 121 -2.76 -17.35 -3.09
C VAL A 121 -1.28 -17.03 -3.16
N VAL A 122 -0.54 -17.49 -2.20
CA VAL A 122 0.91 -17.27 -2.12
C VAL A 122 1.61 -18.60 -2.26
N THR A 123 2.47 -18.70 -3.26
CA THR A 123 3.31 -19.87 -3.51
C THR A 123 4.77 -19.47 -3.39
N GLY A 124 5.55 -20.24 -2.65
CA GLY A 124 6.99 -20.04 -2.54
C GLY A 124 7.47 -19.79 -1.12
N GLU A 125 8.37 -18.82 -0.94
CA GLU A 125 9.04 -18.60 0.35
C GLU A 125 8.73 -17.20 0.90
N VAL A 126 8.38 -17.15 2.18
CA VAL A 126 8.07 -15.90 2.88
C VAL A 126 9.00 -15.70 4.05
N HIS A 127 9.69 -14.58 4.08
CA HIS A 127 10.53 -14.13 5.18
C HIS A 127 9.86 -12.91 5.82
N ALA A 128 9.26 -13.11 6.98
CA ALA A 128 8.58 -12.03 7.69
C ALA A 128 8.61 -12.25 9.20
N PRO A 129 8.66 -11.17 10.00
CA PRO A 129 8.54 -11.30 11.45
C PRO A 129 7.08 -11.57 11.89
N CYS A 130 6.11 -11.19 11.09
CA CYS A 130 4.71 -11.41 11.37
C CYS A 130 3.97 -11.78 10.08
N MET A 131 3.17 -12.83 10.14
CA MET A 131 2.33 -13.28 9.04
C MET A 131 0.89 -13.46 9.53
N VAL A 132 -0.05 -12.92 8.78
CA VAL A 132 -1.49 -13.04 9.03
C VAL A 132 -2.13 -13.63 7.80
N ILE A 133 -2.93 -14.67 7.97
CA ILE A 133 -3.69 -15.29 6.89
C ILE A 133 -5.16 -15.19 7.26
N ASP A 134 -5.92 -14.51 6.45
CA ASP A 134 -7.36 -14.42 6.62
C ASP A 134 -8.07 -15.70 6.16
N PRO A 135 -9.25 -16.01 6.70
CA PRO A 135 -10.01 -17.18 6.29
C PRO A 135 -10.31 -17.18 4.79
N GLY A 136 -9.80 -18.19 4.10
CA GLY A 136 -9.90 -18.31 2.64
C GLY A 136 -8.59 -17.98 1.88
N GLY A 137 -7.61 -17.40 2.55
CA GLY A 137 -6.26 -17.24 2.00
C GLY A 137 -5.53 -18.58 1.93
N ILE A 138 -4.76 -18.78 0.88
CA ILE A 138 -3.98 -20.00 0.66
C ILE A 138 -2.50 -19.64 0.67
N PHE A 139 -1.76 -20.33 1.51
CA PHE A 139 -0.30 -20.26 1.53
C PHE A 139 0.27 -21.64 1.25
N ASP A 140 1.05 -21.75 0.19
CA ASP A 140 1.74 -22.98 -0.19
C ASP A 140 3.24 -22.72 -0.32
N GLY A 141 4.00 -23.15 0.68
CA GLY A 141 5.44 -22.94 0.67
C GLY A 141 6.09 -22.96 2.04
N ARG A 142 7.19 -22.22 2.14
CA ARG A 142 7.98 -22.12 3.37
C ARG A 142 7.84 -20.72 3.97
N CYS A 143 7.62 -20.68 5.26
CA CYS A 143 7.62 -19.42 6.01
C CYS A 143 8.80 -19.42 6.97
N HIS A 144 9.67 -18.43 6.83
CA HIS A 144 10.76 -18.15 7.75
C HIS A 144 10.40 -16.93 8.59
N MET A 145 10.05 -17.20 9.84
CA MET A 145 9.78 -16.14 10.79
C MET A 145 11.10 -15.51 11.23
N LEU A 146 11.32 -14.27 10.81
CA LEU A 146 12.44 -13.47 11.29
C LEU A 146 12.04 -12.84 12.63
N ALA A 147 12.84 -13.04 13.66
CA ALA A 147 12.62 -12.32 14.91
C ALA A 147 12.77 -10.81 14.62
N SER A 148 11.71 -10.05 14.80
CA SER A 148 11.80 -8.60 14.73
C SER A 148 12.74 -8.12 15.83
N SER A 149 13.75 -7.37 15.47
CA SER A 149 14.69 -6.82 16.44
C SER A 149 14.04 -5.88 17.46
N GLU A 150 12.84 -5.39 17.16
CA GLU A 150 12.05 -4.57 18.08
C GLU A 150 11.27 -5.37 19.13
N ALA A 151 10.92 -6.62 18.86
CA ALA A 151 10.24 -7.45 19.85
C ALA A 151 11.20 -8.00 20.93
N ALA A 152 12.49 -7.96 20.70
CA ALA A 152 13.48 -8.42 21.66
C ALA A 152 13.77 -7.41 22.78
N ALA A 153 13.31 -6.19 22.68
CA ALA A 153 13.60 -5.14 23.68
C ALA A 153 12.59 -5.07 24.84
N GLY A 154 11.59 -5.92 24.90
CA GLY A 154 10.49 -5.72 25.83
C GLY A 154 10.08 -6.87 26.75
N VAL A 155 10.61 -8.07 26.59
CA VAL A 155 10.23 -9.19 27.47
C VAL A 155 11.48 -9.87 28.01
N THR A 156 12.11 -9.20 28.90
CA THR A 156 12.87 -9.91 29.92
C THR A 156 11.82 -10.45 30.90
N ILE A 157 11.36 -11.63 30.66
CA ILE A 157 10.70 -12.39 31.73
C ILE A 157 11.84 -12.75 32.68
N PRO A 158 11.90 -12.17 33.87
CA PRO A 158 12.82 -12.69 34.86
C PRO A 158 12.31 -14.09 35.18
N ILE A 159 12.99 -15.08 34.65
CA ILE A 159 12.86 -16.43 35.18
C ILE A 159 13.37 -16.31 36.59
N ARG A 160 12.49 -16.04 37.47
CA ARG A 160 12.76 -16.18 38.88
C ARG A 160 13.01 -17.67 39.07
N ALA A 161 14.26 -18.02 39.08
CA ALA A 161 14.64 -19.34 39.52
C ALA A 161 13.98 -19.49 40.88
N MET A 162 12.97 -20.29 40.95
CA MET A 162 12.52 -20.82 42.23
C MET A 162 13.67 -21.66 42.73
N GLY A 163 14.53 -21.01 43.46
CA GLY A 163 15.50 -21.75 44.22
C GLY A 163 14.73 -22.71 45.09
N SER A 164 14.82 -23.96 44.78
CA SER A 164 14.46 -24.99 45.74
C SER A 164 15.30 -24.74 46.96
N ALA A 165 14.66 -24.51 48.01
CA ALA A 165 15.31 -24.50 49.28
C ALA A 165 16.03 -25.85 49.54
#